data_2ccd2a5a65e0a92fecf058b800a6e714
#
_entry.id   2ccd2a5a65e0a92fecf058b800a6e714
#
_cell.length_a   1.000
_cell.length_b   1.000
_cell.length_c   1.000
_cell.angle_alpha   90.00
_cell.angle_beta   90.00
_cell.angle_gamma   90.00
#
_symmetry.space_group_name_H-M   'P 1'
#
loop_
_entity.id
_entity.type
_entity.pdbx_description
1 polymer ?
#
loop_
_entity_poly.entity_id
_entity_poly.type
_entity_poly.pdbx_seq_one_letter_code
_entity_poly.pdbx_strand_id
1 'polypeptide(L)'
;MFTSSLYVKAPIWLQNVMLSVRALSRKVVRENGEMRAVLQEIQANEFSRTHLADYQHKQLQKTLANARNHVPFYQDLELPNLELDAFPYLDKSVLRRDHKQFISQNKPSVVVKGATSGTTGTPLTILQDRHSVIREQAFVERQLAWAGYRKGDKRAWIRGDMVVPLSQKQGPFWRYSWFEQMIVLSSFHLTSQTMSSYLQAMVDFGVEVIQAYPSSIATLARYLEANQSYYPAKLKSIMTSSEALSAEDRQVIETRFGCKVFDWYGLFERVAAIGQCEHGRYHLLSDYSHVELLAAGDGRYELVGTNFNNQYFPLIRYKTGDHVHLSENEACPCGRVFPVIERIEGRIGDYLVGEDGQKVHILNHIPKGIAGIMACQFVQSERGQIVVKVVADAEQFNQEQQKQLISNTQARLGSSLNVTIDIVPALERTANGKIRQAICTIKDVL
;
A
#
# COMPACT_ATOMS: atom_id res chain seq x y z
N MET A 1 10.41 0.33 18.46
CA MET A 1 9.88 1.17 19.53
C MET A 1 8.56 0.63 20.05
N PHE A 2 7.52 0.50 19.26
CA PHE A 2 6.16 0.13 19.69
C PHE A 2 6.03 -1.26 20.33
N THR A 3 6.96 -2.16 20.07
CA THR A 3 7.02 -3.52 20.65
C THR A 3 7.99 -3.59 21.86
N SER A 4 8.66 -2.50 22.21
CA SER A 4 9.56 -2.48 23.39
C SER A 4 8.76 -2.56 24.68
N SER A 5 9.26 -3.29 25.66
CA SER A 5 8.64 -3.43 26.99
C SER A 5 8.37 -2.07 27.65
N LEU A 6 9.29 -1.10 27.45
CA LEU A 6 9.13 0.26 27.97
C LEU A 6 7.89 0.95 27.38
N TYR A 7 7.69 0.86 26.06
CA TYR A 7 6.52 1.47 25.41
C TYR A 7 5.22 0.77 25.81
N VAL A 8 5.20 -0.57 25.78
CA VAL A 8 4.00 -1.37 26.04
C VAL A 8 3.49 -1.15 27.47
N LYS A 9 4.39 -1.00 28.46
CA LYS A 9 4.04 -0.78 29.86
C LYS A 9 3.82 0.70 30.23
N ALA A 10 4.16 1.62 29.35
CA ALA A 10 4.00 3.05 29.61
C ALA A 10 2.52 3.46 29.64
N PRO A 11 2.12 4.41 30.49
CA PRO A 11 0.79 4.99 30.45
C PRO A 11 0.57 5.75 29.13
N ILE A 12 -0.68 5.89 28.70
CA ILE A 12 -1.06 6.42 27.39
C ILE A 12 -0.46 7.80 27.11
N TRP A 13 -0.47 8.70 28.10
CA TRP A 13 0.13 10.02 27.94
C TRP A 13 1.63 9.95 27.58
N LEU A 14 2.37 9.02 28.21
CA LEU A 14 3.79 8.83 27.95
C LEU A 14 4.00 8.17 26.56
N GLN A 15 3.13 7.24 26.15
CA GLN A 15 3.14 6.70 24.79
C GLN A 15 2.96 7.81 23.74
N ASN A 16 2.07 8.78 23.98
CA ASN A 16 1.89 9.95 23.11
C ASN A 16 3.16 10.83 23.06
N VAL A 17 3.81 11.07 24.19
CA VAL A 17 5.10 11.79 24.22
C VAL A 17 6.17 11.04 23.44
N MET A 18 6.32 9.73 23.68
CA MET A 18 7.31 8.90 22.98
C MET A 18 7.06 8.87 21.46
N LEU A 19 5.80 8.77 21.04
CA LEU A 19 5.41 8.84 19.63
C LEU A 19 5.76 10.20 19.05
N SER A 20 5.43 11.29 19.73
CA SER A 20 5.69 12.66 19.27
C SER A 20 7.18 12.96 19.16
N VAL A 21 8.00 12.54 20.13
CA VAL A 21 9.47 12.69 20.07
C VAL A 21 10.06 11.90 18.90
N ARG A 22 9.61 10.66 18.69
CA ARG A 22 10.01 9.89 17.49
C ARG A 22 9.60 10.58 16.20
N ALA A 23 8.39 11.13 16.15
CA ALA A 23 7.91 11.87 15.00
C ALA A 23 8.78 13.10 14.72
N LEU A 24 9.14 13.85 15.74
CA LEU A 24 10.05 14.99 15.63
C LEU A 24 11.42 14.59 15.09
N SER A 25 12.02 13.53 15.61
CA SER A 25 13.32 13.04 15.11
C SER A 25 13.26 12.63 13.64
N ARG A 26 12.19 11.95 13.23
CA ARG A 26 11.94 11.58 11.81
C ARG A 26 11.74 12.82 10.94
N LYS A 27 11.00 13.81 11.43
CA LYS A 27 10.73 15.06 10.72
C LYS A 27 12.02 15.84 10.46
N VAL A 28 12.89 15.99 11.45
CA VAL A 28 14.20 16.64 11.30
C VAL A 28 15.06 15.95 10.24
N VAL A 29 15.05 14.60 10.20
CA VAL A 29 15.82 13.84 9.22
C VAL A 29 15.23 13.94 7.81
N ARG A 30 13.89 13.93 7.68
CA ARG A 30 13.20 13.81 6.39
C ARG A 30 12.77 15.14 5.77
N GLU A 31 12.35 16.12 6.60
CA GLU A 31 11.82 17.41 6.16
C GLU A 31 12.89 18.50 6.27
N ASN A 32 13.99 18.36 5.57
CA ASN A 32 15.12 19.29 5.57
C ASN A 32 15.24 20.07 4.24
N GLY A 33 16.33 20.82 4.08
CA GLY A 33 16.61 21.58 2.85
C GLY A 33 16.75 20.68 1.61
N GLU A 34 17.34 19.48 1.77
CA GLU A 34 17.49 18.49 0.71
C GLU A 34 16.12 18.00 0.21
N MET A 35 15.18 17.69 1.12
CA MET A 35 13.83 17.28 0.74
C MET A 35 13.10 18.38 -0.04
N ARG A 36 13.23 19.65 0.39
CA ARG A 36 12.61 20.77 -0.31
C ARG A 36 13.18 20.96 -1.71
N ALA A 37 14.50 20.81 -1.88
CA ALA A 37 15.12 20.87 -3.20
C ALA A 37 14.64 19.76 -4.11
N VAL A 38 14.56 18.50 -3.60
CA VAL A 38 13.98 17.38 -4.35
C VAL A 38 12.52 17.63 -4.70
N LEU A 39 11.71 18.16 -3.77
CA LEU A 39 10.31 18.45 -4.03
C LEU A 39 10.14 19.49 -5.14
N GLN A 40 10.94 20.55 -5.14
CA GLN A 40 10.95 21.56 -6.22
C GLN A 40 11.35 20.95 -7.56
N GLU A 41 12.40 20.10 -7.58
CA GLU A 41 12.86 19.42 -8.79
C GLU A 41 11.76 18.52 -9.39
N ILE A 42 11.12 17.67 -8.57
CA ILE A 42 10.05 16.77 -9.05
C ILE A 42 8.75 17.51 -9.41
N GLN A 43 8.46 18.64 -8.80
CA GLN A 43 7.32 19.48 -9.18
C GLN A 43 7.54 20.14 -10.56
N ALA A 44 8.76 20.51 -10.90
CA ALA A 44 9.11 21.06 -12.22
C ALA A 44 8.87 20.04 -13.35
N ASN A 45 8.95 18.73 -13.04
CA ASN A 45 8.71 17.66 -14.02
C ASN A 45 7.23 17.45 -14.36
N GLU A 46 6.30 17.89 -13.49
CA GLU A 46 4.87 17.54 -13.61
C GLU A 46 4.22 17.99 -14.91
N PHE A 47 4.62 19.17 -15.42
CA PHE A 47 3.96 19.83 -16.54
C PHE A 47 4.87 20.10 -17.75
N SER A 48 6.09 19.55 -17.74
CA SER A 48 7.06 19.73 -18.83
C SER A 48 7.64 18.40 -19.28
N ARG A 49 7.27 17.96 -20.49
CA ARG A 49 7.82 16.74 -21.10
C ARG A 49 9.34 16.80 -21.26
N THR A 50 9.86 17.96 -21.63
CA THR A 50 11.31 18.16 -21.81
C THR A 50 12.05 18.03 -20.47
N HIS A 51 11.60 18.74 -19.43
CA HIS A 51 12.22 18.62 -18.09
C HIS A 51 12.16 17.19 -17.57
N LEU A 52 11.02 16.51 -17.75
CA LEU A 52 10.86 15.11 -17.34
C LEU A 52 11.82 14.19 -18.08
N ALA A 53 11.96 14.33 -19.40
CA ALA A 53 12.84 13.50 -20.22
C ALA A 53 14.32 13.71 -19.84
N ASP A 54 14.75 14.96 -19.69
CA ASP A 54 16.12 15.30 -19.28
C ASP A 54 16.43 14.76 -17.87
N TYR A 55 15.46 14.91 -16.97
CA TYR A 55 15.56 14.38 -15.61
C TYR A 55 15.69 12.84 -15.61
N GLN A 56 14.81 12.14 -16.32
CA GLN A 56 14.85 10.68 -16.42
C GLN A 56 16.19 10.18 -16.99
N HIS A 57 16.65 10.79 -18.09
CA HIS A 57 17.91 10.43 -18.70
C HIS A 57 19.09 10.60 -17.71
N LYS A 58 19.17 11.75 -17.05
CA LYS A 58 20.20 12.04 -16.04
C LYS A 58 20.18 11.06 -14.88
N GLN A 59 18.99 10.75 -14.32
CA GLN A 59 18.88 9.83 -13.19
C GLN A 59 19.21 8.40 -13.60
N LEU A 60 18.77 7.97 -14.78
CA LEU A 60 19.09 6.65 -15.31
C LEU A 60 20.61 6.47 -15.48
N GLN A 61 21.26 7.36 -16.21
CA GLN A 61 22.71 7.31 -16.40
C GLN A 61 23.48 7.31 -15.06
N LYS A 62 23.06 8.13 -14.11
CA LYS A 62 23.64 8.14 -12.76
C LYS A 62 23.48 6.79 -12.06
N THR A 63 22.31 6.15 -12.17
CA THR A 63 22.05 4.86 -11.51
C THR A 63 22.87 3.75 -12.15
N LEU A 64 22.92 3.68 -13.49
CA LEU A 64 23.70 2.68 -14.22
C LEU A 64 25.20 2.81 -13.93
N ALA A 65 25.72 4.02 -13.97
CA ALA A 65 27.13 4.30 -13.66
C ALA A 65 27.48 3.94 -12.20
N ASN A 66 26.62 4.31 -11.23
CA ASN A 66 26.83 3.94 -9.82
C ASN A 66 26.81 2.41 -9.63
N ALA A 67 25.88 1.72 -10.25
CA ALA A 67 25.78 0.27 -10.19
C ALA A 67 27.04 -0.40 -10.76
N ARG A 68 27.46 0.01 -11.95
CA ARG A 68 28.65 -0.54 -12.62
C ARG A 68 29.94 -0.30 -11.83
N ASN A 69 30.08 0.88 -11.21
CA ASN A 69 31.30 1.26 -10.53
C ASN A 69 31.41 0.75 -9.09
N HIS A 70 30.27 0.48 -8.41
CA HIS A 70 30.27 0.30 -6.95
C HIS A 70 29.47 -0.89 -6.44
N VAL A 71 28.80 -1.66 -7.31
CA VAL A 71 27.96 -2.79 -6.86
C VAL A 71 28.51 -4.09 -7.45
N PRO A 72 28.98 -5.03 -6.60
CA PRO A 72 29.66 -6.25 -7.06
C PRO A 72 28.88 -7.00 -8.12
N PHE A 73 27.58 -7.25 -7.91
CA PHE A 73 26.76 -7.95 -8.89
C PHE A 73 26.86 -7.36 -10.31
N TYR A 74 26.81 -6.04 -10.44
CA TYR A 74 26.85 -5.39 -11.75
C TYR A 74 28.29 -5.20 -12.27
N GLN A 75 29.31 -5.19 -11.38
CA GLN A 75 30.73 -5.19 -11.77
C GLN A 75 31.13 -6.50 -12.45
N ASP A 76 30.58 -7.62 -11.99
CA ASP A 76 30.89 -8.96 -12.49
C ASP A 76 30.19 -9.27 -13.82
N LEU A 77 29.23 -8.44 -14.27
CA LEU A 77 28.55 -8.63 -15.55
C LEU A 77 29.47 -8.23 -16.73
N GLU A 78 29.52 -9.05 -17.76
CA GLU A 78 30.12 -8.71 -19.05
C GLU A 78 29.12 -7.87 -19.87
N LEU A 79 29.09 -6.56 -19.65
CA LEU A 79 28.18 -5.67 -20.36
C LEU A 79 28.85 -5.09 -21.59
N PRO A 80 28.19 -5.14 -22.78
CA PRO A 80 28.76 -4.59 -24.02
C PRO A 80 28.81 -3.06 -23.99
N ASN A 81 27.93 -2.42 -23.25
CA ASN A 81 27.82 -0.97 -23.08
C ASN A 81 27.15 -0.63 -21.74
N LEU A 82 26.94 0.66 -21.45
CA LEU A 82 26.25 1.15 -20.25
C LEU A 82 24.81 1.59 -20.58
N GLU A 83 24.14 0.86 -21.48
CA GLU A 83 22.74 1.08 -21.77
C GLU A 83 21.86 0.14 -20.96
N LEU A 84 20.60 0.55 -20.72
CA LEU A 84 19.71 -0.19 -19.83
C LEU A 84 19.43 -1.62 -20.29
N ASP A 85 19.27 -1.81 -21.59
CA ASP A 85 18.96 -3.10 -22.21
C ASP A 85 20.08 -4.14 -22.11
N ALA A 86 21.33 -3.68 -21.88
CA ALA A 86 22.45 -4.57 -21.60
C ALA A 86 22.36 -5.24 -20.21
N PHE A 87 21.59 -4.68 -19.28
CA PHE A 87 21.42 -5.26 -17.94
C PHE A 87 20.34 -6.35 -17.93
N PRO A 88 20.57 -7.47 -17.20
CA PRO A 88 19.59 -8.54 -17.11
C PRO A 88 18.37 -8.11 -16.29
N TYR A 89 17.23 -8.77 -16.54
CA TYR A 89 16.09 -8.67 -15.65
C TYR A 89 16.40 -9.32 -14.29
N LEU A 90 16.01 -8.66 -13.23
CA LEU A 90 16.10 -9.16 -11.86
C LEU A 90 14.73 -9.57 -11.35
N ASP A 91 14.71 -10.56 -10.52
CA ASP A 91 13.54 -10.95 -9.74
C ASP A 91 13.88 -11.12 -8.25
N LYS A 92 12.86 -11.39 -7.46
CA LYS A 92 13.00 -11.55 -6.02
C LYS A 92 13.85 -12.76 -5.63
N SER A 93 13.93 -13.80 -6.46
CA SER A 93 14.72 -15.00 -6.22
C SER A 93 16.20 -14.71 -6.32
N VAL A 94 16.62 -13.99 -7.36
CA VAL A 94 17.99 -13.54 -7.57
C VAL A 94 18.45 -12.65 -6.40
N LEU A 95 17.62 -11.67 -6.02
CA LEU A 95 17.96 -10.79 -4.89
C LEU A 95 18.07 -11.54 -3.55
N ARG A 96 17.32 -12.61 -3.35
CA ARG A 96 17.42 -13.41 -2.13
C ARG A 96 18.68 -14.26 -2.09
N ARG A 97 19.03 -14.87 -3.21
CA ARG A 97 20.22 -15.72 -3.33
C ARG A 97 21.50 -14.91 -3.15
N ASP A 98 21.57 -13.77 -3.82
CA ASP A 98 22.80 -13.00 -3.97
C ASP A 98 22.73 -11.63 -3.26
N HIS A 99 21.92 -11.51 -2.21
CA HIS A 99 21.58 -10.25 -1.55
C HIS A 99 22.77 -9.32 -1.27
N LYS A 100 23.90 -9.87 -0.81
CA LYS A 100 25.08 -9.08 -0.47
C LYS A 100 25.76 -8.48 -1.69
N GLN A 101 25.63 -9.10 -2.85
CA GLN A 101 26.23 -8.64 -4.10
C GLN A 101 25.55 -7.40 -4.65
N PHE A 102 24.31 -7.11 -4.22
CA PHE A 102 23.56 -5.90 -4.61
C PHE A 102 23.84 -4.68 -3.74
N ILE A 103 24.69 -4.82 -2.71
CA ILE A 103 25.03 -3.73 -1.80
C ILE A 103 26.21 -2.94 -2.38
N SER A 104 26.02 -1.64 -2.58
CA SER A 104 27.10 -0.75 -3.03
C SER A 104 28.27 -0.74 -2.02
N GLN A 105 29.49 -0.77 -2.55
CA GLN A 105 30.72 -0.62 -1.76
C GLN A 105 30.84 0.76 -1.14
N ASN A 106 30.15 1.77 -1.69
CA ASN A 106 30.06 3.11 -1.13
C ASN A 106 29.06 3.12 0.03
N LYS A 107 29.52 2.71 1.22
CA LYS A 107 28.66 2.63 2.40
C LYS A 107 28.30 4.04 2.91
N PRO A 108 26.99 4.37 2.99
CA PRO A 108 26.55 5.63 3.54
C PRO A 108 26.69 5.68 5.06
N SER A 109 26.73 6.88 5.63
CA SER A 109 26.82 7.09 7.08
C SER A 109 25.59 6.56 7.84
N VAL A 110 24.43 6.55 7.19
CA VAL A 110 23.18 6.05 7.75
C VAL A 110 22.56 5.03 6.80
N VAL A 111 22.32 3.82 7.31
CA VAL A 111 21.62 2.75 6.58
C VAL A 111 20.32 2.44 7.29
N VAL A 112 19.23 2.56 6.55
CA VAL A 112 17.88 2.16 7.00
C VAL A 112 17.57 0.79 6.44
N LYS A 113 17.32 -0.17 7.32
CA LYS A 113 16.90 -1.52 6.93
C LYS A 113 15.38 -1.63 6.98
N GLY A 114 14.80 -2.22 5.97
CA GLY A 114 13.40 -2.59 5.97
C GLY A 114 13.19 -3.90 5.24
N ALA A 115 12.02 -4.47 5.41
CA ALA A 115 11.67 -5.73 4.76
C ALA A 115 10.36 -5.57 3.99
N THR A 116 10.30 -6.21 2.83
CA THR A 116 9.05 -6.29 2.08
C THR A 116 8.07 -7.20 2.81
N SER A 117 6.79 -6.85 2.81
CA SER A 117 5.73 -7.74 3.32
C SER A 117 5.49 -8.87 2.32
N GLY A 118 6.34 -9.89 2.32
CA GLY A 118 6.17 -11.01 1.40
C GLY A 118 4.84 -11.72 1.63
N THR A 119 3.93 -11.68 0.67
CA THR A 119 2.68 -12.47 0.65
C THR A 119 2.96 -13.97 0.43
N THR A 120 4.13 -14.31 -0.10
CA THR A 120 4.52 -15.66 -0.53
C THR A 120 5.67 -16.29 0.29
N GLY A 121 5.95 -15.82 1.53
CA GLY A 121 6.99 -16.41 2.35
C GLY A 121 8.01 -15.43 2.92
N THR A 122 9.30 -15.74 2.85
CA THR A 122 10.39 -15.00 3.50
C THR A 122 10.47 -13.54 3.01
N PRO A 123 10.42 -12.55 3.92
CA PRO A 123 10.58 -11.14 3.55
C PRO A 123 11.93 -10.86 2.90
N LEU A 124 11.97 -10.02 1.88
CA LEU A 124 13.21 -9.52 1.29
C LEU A 124 13.66 -8.28 2.07
N THR A 125 14.89 -8.29 2.56
CA THR A 125 15.49 -7.10 3.19
C THR A 125 15.96 -6.13 2.11
N ILE A 126 15.56 -4.87 2.20
CA ILE A 126 16.05 -3.77 1.37
C ILE A 126 16.82 -2.81 2.25
N LEU A 127 18.00 -2.45 1.79
CA LEU A 127 18.83 -1.45 2.44
C LEU A 127 18.62 -0.10 1.74
N GLN A 128 18.47 0.95 2.51
CA GLN A 128 18.25 2.30 2.00
C GLN A 128 19.24 3.24 2.66
N ASP A 129 19.76 4.19 1.90
CA ASP A 129 20.52 5.30 2.44
C ASP A 129 19.58 6.42 2.93
N ARG A 130 20.15 7.42 3.60
CA ARG A 130 19.40 8.59 4.07
C ARG A 130 18.76 9.36 2.90
N HIS A 131 19.47 9.48 1.78
CA HIS A 131 19.00 10.17 0.59
C HIS A 131 17.72 9.51 0.03
N SER A 132 17.71 8.16 -0.06
CA SER A 132 16.54 7.38 -0.45
C SER A 132 15.30 7.69 0.42
N VAL A 133 15.49 7.81 1.73
CA VAL A 133 14.39 8.13 2.67
C VAL A 133 13.86 9.55 2.47
N ILE A 134 14.75 10.51 2.20
CA ILE A 134 14.40 11.91 1.95
C ILE A 134 13.64 12.07 0.63
N ARG A 135 14.10 11.43 -0.43
CA ARG A 135 13.44 11.46 -1.73
C ARG A 135 12.05 10.86 -1.69
N GLU A 136 11.88 9.73 -1.02
CA GLU A 136 10.55 9.14 -0.80
C GLU A 136 9.60 10.11 -0.09
N GLN A 137 10.10 10.82 0.92
CA GLN A 137 9.27 11.81 1.62
C GLN A 137 8.82 12.94 0.67
N ALA A 138 9.67 13.38 -0.25
CA ALA A 138 9.31 14.41 -1.23
C ALA A 138 8.20 13.92 -2.19
N PHE A 139 8.28 12.68 -2.68
CA PHE A 139 7.24 12.10 -3.54
C PHE A 139 5.92 11.92 -2.80
N VAL A 140 5.94 11.46 -1.55
CA VAL A 140 4.74 11.35 -0.71
C VAL A 140 4.14 12.73 -0.42
N GLU A 141 4.97 13.74 -0.17
CA GLU A 141 4.51 15.12 0.06
C GLU A 141 3.84 15.70 -1.20
N ARG A 142 4.41 15.44 -2.39
CA ARG A 142 3.78 15.81 -3.67
C ARG A 142 2.42 15.15 -3.84
N GLN A 143 2.30 13.86 -3.56
CA GLN A 143 1.03 13.14 -3.65
C GLN A 143 -0.01 13.67 -2.64
N LEU A 144 0.43 13.98 -1.43
CA LEU A 144 -0.45 14.62 -0.43
C LEU A 144 -0.91 16.00 -0.90
N ALA A 145 -0.05 16.78 -1.56
CA ALA A 145 -0.44 18.07 -2.14
C ALA A 145 -1.48 17.89 -3.25
N TRP A 146 -1.36 16.86 -4.11
CA TRP A 146 -2.39 16.52 -5.10
C TRP A 146 -3.74 16.20 -4.44
N ALA A 147 -3.69 15.56 -3.27
CA ALA A 147 -4.87 15.24 -2.46
C ALA A 147 -5.39 16.44 -1.64
N GLY A 148 -4.85 17.65 -1.82
CA GLY A 148 -5.30 18.86 -1.15
C GLY A 148 -4.74 19.06 0.27
N TYR A 149 -3.83 18.23 0.73
CA TYR A 149 -3.16 18.41 2.01
C TYR A 149 -2.27 19.64 1.99
N ARG A 150 -2.32 20.41 3.06
CA ARG A 150 -1.42 21.54 3.32
C ARG A 150 -0.69 21.33 4.63
N LYS A 151 0.55 21.81 4.70
CA LYS A 151 1.33 21.72 5.93
C LYS A 151 0.61 22.38 7.09
N GLY A 152 0.38 21.60 8.15
CA GLY A 152 -0.40 22.02 9.32
C GLY A 152 -1.80 21.40 9.39
N ASP A 153 -2.30 20.82 8.33
CA ASP A 153 -3.57 20.08 8.36
C ASP A 153 -3.49 18.89 9.32
N LYS A 154 -4.57 18.68 10.06
CA LYS A 154 -4.67 17.55 10.98
C LYS A 154 -4.97 16.26 10.25
N ARG A 155 -4.22 15.21 10.53
CA ARG A 155 -4.31 13.93 9.83
C ARG A 155 -4.72 12.79 10.76
N ALA A 156 -5.48 11.85 10.20
CA ALA A 156 -5.62 10.52 10.78
C ALA A 156 -4.73 9.52 10.01
N TRP A 157 -4.16 8.58 10.74
CA TRP A 157 -3.36 7.49 10.19
C TRP A 157 -3.93 6.16 10.70
N ILE A 158 -4.46 5.33 9.78
CA ILE A 158 -5.09 4.04 10.09
C ILE A 158 -4.41 2.96 9.25
N ARG A 159 -3.23 2.55 9.69
CA ARG A 159 -2.41 1.54 9.00
C ARG A 159 -1.85 0.52 10.00
N GLY A 160 -0.86 -0.28 9.58
CA GLY A 160 -0.31 -1.38 10.36
C GLY A 160 0.67 -1.02 11.48
N ASP A 161 0.67 0.22 11.95
CA ASP A 161 1.52 0.62 13.06
C ASP A 161 0.94 0.14 14.40
N MET A 162 1.70 -0.66 15.15
CA MET A 162 1.29 -1.19 16.46
C MET A 162 1.44 -0.14 17.58
N VAL A 163 0.87 1.04 17.37
CA VAL A 163 0.94 2.14 18.36
C VAL A 163 0.18 1.84 19.64
N VAL A 164 -0.75 0.90 19.60
CA VAL A 164 -1.48 0.38 20.73
C VAL A 164 -1.05 -1.06 20.95
N PRO A 165 -0.66 -1.46 22.19
CA PRO A 165 -0.33 -2.84 22.49
C PRO A 165 -1.48 -3.79 22.13
N LEU A 166 -1.20 -4.90 21.46
CA LEU A 166 -2.22 -5.89 21.08
C LEU A 166 -2.96 -6.48 22.29
N SER A 167 -2.34 -6.47 23.45
CA SER A 167 -2.95 -6.93 24.72
C SER A 167 -3.94 -5.92 25.32
N GLN A 168 -3.97 -4.68 24.83
CA GLN A 168 -4.89 -3.66 25.35
C GLN A 168 -6.33 -4.01 24.96
N LYS A 169 -7.21 -4.20 25.96
CA LYS A 169 -8.63 -4.60 25.75
C LYS A 169 -9.61 -3.43 25.85
N GLN A 170 -9.18 -2.29 26.40
CA GLN A 170 -10.02 -1.11 26.58
C GLN A 170 -9.40 0.08 25.87
N GLY A 171 -10.25 0.95 25.32
CA GLY A 171 -9.81 2.18 24.65
C GLY A 171 -9.01 3.13 25.54
N PRO A 172 -8.44 4.20 24.97
CA PRO A 172 -8.47 4.53 23.55
C PRO A 172 -7.52 3.66 22.71
N PHE A 173 -7.96 3.28 21.51
CA PHE A 173 -7.17 2.47 20.56
C PHE A 173 -6.42 3.34 19.55
N TRP A 174 -6.02 4.54 19.98
CA TRP A 174 -5.24 5.51 19.20
C TRP A 174 -4.24 6.23 20.09
N ARG A 175 -3.26 6.90 19.42
CA ARG A 175 -2.25 7.74 20.06
C ARG A 175 -2.11 9.04 19.27
N TYR A 176 -1.65 10.09 19.94
CA TYR A 176 -1.44 11.39 19.31
C TYR A 176 0.04 11.65 19.03
N SER A 177 0.34 12.10 17.81
CA SER A 177 1.64 12.65 17.39
C SER A 177 1.48 14.15 17.21
N TRP A 178 1.83 14.92 18.23
CA TRP A 178 1.58 16.36 18.24
C TRP A 178 2.43 17.11 17.21
N PHE A 179 3.69 16.73 17.01
CA PHE A 179 4.56 17.39 16.05
C PHE A 179 4.20 17.11 14.58
N GLU A 180 3.48 16.05 14.30
CA GLU A 180 2.93 15.75 12.98
C GLU A 180 1.47 16.17 12.85
N GLN A 181 0.85 16.70 13.89
CA GLN A 181 -0.59 16.98 13.98
C GLN A 181 -1.41 15.76 13.50
N MET A 182 -1.13 14.61 14.10
CA MET A 182 -1.67 13.34 13.65
C MET A 182 -2.26 12.53 14.79
N ILE A 183 -3.46 11.99 14.57
CA ILE A 183 -4.02 10.90 15.36
C ILE A 183 -3.69 9.58 14.67
N VAL A 184 -2.98 8.69 15.39
CA VAL A 184 -2.59 7.38 14.86
C VAL A 184 -3.48 6.32 15.48
N LEU A 185 -4.34 5.72 14.67
CA LEU A 185 -5.34 4.74 15.08
C LEU A 185 -4.85 3.32 14.77
N SER A 186 -5.08 2.40 15.69
CA SER A 186 -4.68 1.00 15.53
C SER A 186 -5.62 0.25 14.61
N SER A 187 -5.16 -0.20 13.46
CA SER A 187 -5.96 -1.07 12.59
C SER A 187 -6.24 -2.44 13.21
N PHE A 188 -5.42 -2.88 14.16
CA PHE A 188 -5.57 -4.19 14.82
C PHE A 188 -6.73 -4.26 15.83
N HIS A 189 -7.20 -3.12 16.31
CA HIS A 189 -8.32 -3.03 17.26
C HIS A 189 -9.62 -2.52 16.59
N LEU A 190 -9.64 -2.49 15.26
CA LEU A 190 -10.82 -2.06 14.49
C LEU A 190 -11.83 -3.20 14.43
N THR A 191 -12.84 -3.14 15.30
CA THR A 191 -13.91 -4.13 15.43
C THR A 191 -15.27 -3.44 15.36
N SER A 192 -16.36 -4.19 15.18
CA SER A 192 -17.73 -3.63 15.18
C SER A 192 -18.05 -2.81 16.43
N GLN A 193 -17.48 -3.17 17.58
CA GLN A 193 -17.70 -2.49 18.84
C GLN A 193 -16.88 -1.19 19.02
N THR A 194 -15.79 -1.03 18.25
CA THR A 194 -14.88 0.10 18.39
C THR A 194 -15.01 1.16 17.32
N MET A 195 -15.65 0.85 16.19
CA MET A 195 -15.72 1.73 15.00
C MET A 195 -16.33 3.10 15.31
N SER A 196 -17.40 3.17 16.11
CA SER A 196 -18.00 4.47 16.49
C SER A 196 -17.00 5.35 17.25
N SER A 197 -16.22 4.76 18.16
CA SER A 197 -15.21 5.52 18.93
C SER A 197 -14.05 6.01 18.07
N TYR A 198 -13.69 5.27 16.99
CA TYR A 198 -12.70 5.71 16.01
C TYR A 198 -13.18 6.94 15.22
N LEU A 199 -14.43 6.87 14.73
CA LEU A 199 -15.03 7.98 14.00
C LEU A 199 -15.13 9.23 14.89
N GLN A 200 -15.61 9.07 16.14
CA GLN A 200 -15.71 10.17 17.08
C GLN A 200 -14.34 10.76 17.42
N ALA A 201 -13.31 9.93 17.64
CA ALA A 201 -11.97 10.42 17.95
C ALA A 201 -11.35 11.23 16.79
N MET A 202 -11.63 10.87 15.55
CA MET A 202 -11.21 11.64 14.37
C MET A 202 -11.93 13.00 14.30
N VAL A 203 -13.22 13.03 14.63
CA VAL A 203 -14.02 14.28 14.70
C VAL A 203 -13.49 15.19 15.81
N ASP A 204 -13.32 14.67 17.02
CA ASP A 204 -12.84 15.42 18.18
C ASP A 204 -11.42 15.98 17.96
N PHE A 205 -10.58 15.23 17.25
CA PHE A 205 -9.26 15.72 16.88
C PHE A 205 -9.31 16.78 15.78
N GLY A 206 -10.39 16.84 14.99
CA GLY A 206 -10.57 17.76 13.85
C GLY A 206 -9.76 17.32 12.64
N VAL A 207 -9.84 16.04 12.28
CA VAL A 207 -9.13 15.48 11.12
C VAL A 207 -9.60 16.12 9.81
N GLU A 208 -8.66 16.51 8.97
CA GLU A 208 -8.91 17.09 7.65
C GLU A 208 -8.50 16.13 6.51
N VAL A 209 -7.51 15.27 6.74
CA VAL A 209 -7.03 14.26 5.77
C VAL A 209 -6.83 12.91 6.48
N ILE A 210 -7.33 11.84 5.86
CA ILE A 210 -7.12 10.47 6.37
C ILE A 210 -6.11 9.75 5.49
N GLN A 211 -5.11 9.13 6.08
CA GLN A 211 -4.19 8.19 5.42
C GLN A 211 -4.45 6.78 5.97
N ALA A 212 -4.90 5.87 5.14
CA ALA A 212 -5.36 4.56 5.59
C ALA A 212 -4.99 3.43 4.63
N TYR A 213 -5.04 2.20 5.14
CA TYR A 213 -5.20 1.05 4.26
C TYR A 213 -6.62 1.05 3.67
N PRO A 214 -6.78 0.68 2.38
CA PRO A 214 -8.10 0.48 1.77
C PRO A 214 -9.05 -0.33 2.64
N SER A 215 -8.62 -1.48 3.14
CA SER A 215 -9.43 -2.35 3.99
C SER A 215 -9.89 -1.66 5.28
N SER A 216 -9.03 -0.86 5.91
CA SER A 216 -9.37 -0.23 7.18
C SER A 216 -10.40 0.88 7.01
N ILE A 217 -10.25 1.72 5.98
CA ILE A 217 -11.21 2.81 5.75
C ILE A 217 -12.51 2.31 5.14
N ALA A 218 -12.48 1.27 4.29
CA ALA A 218 -13.66 0.62 3.76
C ALA A 218 -14.51 -0.01 4.87
N THR A 219 -13.87 -0.63 5.87
CA THR A 219 -14.57 -1.17 7.05
C THR A 219 -15.33 -0.07 7.82
N LEU A 220 -14.71 1.09 8.03
CA LEU A 220 -15.38 2.25 8.66
C LEU A 220 -16.50 2.80 7.78
N ALA A 221 -16.31 2.86 6.46
CA ALA A 221 -17.34 3.32 5.52
C ALA A 221 -18.57 2.39 5.52
N ARG A 222 -18.35 1.08 5.52
CA ARG A 222 -19.46 0.10 5.61
C ARG A 222 -20.16 0.12 6.96
N TYR A 223 -19.45 0.39 8.04
CA TYR A 223 -20.06 0.65 9.34
C TYR A 223 -21.01 1.86 9.27
N LEU A 224 -20.58 2.97 8.65
CA LEU A 224 -21.43 4.14 8.43
C LEU A 224 -22.63 3.79 7.53
N GLU A 225 -22.43 2.96 6.53
CA GLU A 225 -23.50 2.49 5.62
C GLU A 225 -24.54 1.66 6.34
N ALA A 226 -24.13 0.67 7.12
CA ALA A 226 -25.01 -0.18 7.92
C ALA A 226 -25.85 0.64 8.91
N ASN A 227 -25.27 1.71 9.48
CA ASN A 227 -25.98 2.63 10.38
C ASN A 227 -26.68 3.80 9.64
N GLN A 228 -26.82 3.74 8.30
CA GLN A 228 -27.44 4.77 7.47
C GLN A 228 -26.91 6.19 7.75
N SER A 229 -25.65 6.31 8.11
CA SER A 229 -25.00 7.53 8.57
C SER A 229 -23.85 7.93 7.66
N TYR A 230 -23.33 9.14 7.88
CA TYR A 230 -22.19 9.73 7.18
C TYR A 230 -21.17 10.21 8.20
N TYR A 231 -19.93 10.37 7.76
CA TYR A 231 -18.91 11.00 8.60
C TYR A 231 -19.31 12.45 8.90
N PRO A 232 -19.42 12.88 10.16
CA PRO A 232 -20.11 14.12 10.52
C PRO A 232 -19.25 15.38 10.37
N ALA A 233 -18.00 15.27 9.92
CA ALA A 233 -17.09 16.40 9.73
C ALA A 233 -16.61 16.49 8.27
N LYS A 234 -16.21 17.69 7.84
CA LYS A 234 -15.71 17.92 6.48
C LYS A 234 -14.26 17.43 6.37
N LEU A 235 -14.01 16.56 5.41
CA LEU A 235 -12.67 16.11 5.01
C LEU A 235 -12.24 16.75 3.70
N LYS A 236 -10.96 17.00 3.52
CA LYS A 236 -10.34 17.37 2.24
C LYS A 236 -10.22 16.16 1.32
N SER A 237 -9.71 15.06 1.88
CA SER A 237 -9.47 13.83 1.12
C SER A 237 -9.16 12.65 2.03
N ILE A 238 -9.20 11.46 1.42
CA ILE A 238 -8.66 10.22 1.99
C ILE A 238 -7.57 9.73 1.05
N MET A 239 -6.38 9.42 1.58
CA MET A 239 -5.29 8.82 0.82
C MET A 239 -5.13 7.37 1.23
N THR A 240 -5.33 6.45 0.28
CA THR A 240 -5.13 5.00 0.47
C THR A 240 -3.80 4.55 -0.11
N SER A 241 -3.29 3.42 0.36
CA SER A 241 -2.11 2.79 -0.23
C SER A 241 -1.86 1.39 0.30
N SER A 242 -0.97 0.66 -0.37
CA SER A 242 -0.37 -0.61 0.09
C SER A 242 -1.27 -1.84 0.07
N GLU A 243 -2.51 -1.71 -0.28
CA GLU A 243 -3.47 -2.76 -0.59
C GLU A 243 -4.21 -2.36 -1.88
N ALA A 244 -4.85 -3.32 -2.55
CA ALA A 244 -5.69 -3.01 -3.70
C ALA A 244 -6.96 -2.28 -3.23
N LEU A 245 -7.33 -1.22 -3.96
CA LEU A 245 -8.57 -0.47 -3.75
C LEU A 245 -9.56 -0.87 -4.86
N SER A 246 -10.64 -1.57 -4.49
CA SER A 246 -11.70 -1.90 -5.45
C SER A 246 -12.57 -0.68 -5.79
N ALA A 247 -13.25 -0.73 -6.92
CA ALA A 247 -14.20 0.32 -7.31
C ALA A 247 -15.35 0.44 -6.30
N GLU A 248 -15.80 -0.68 -5.76
CA GLU A 248 -16.85 -0.76 -4.75
C GLU A 248 -16.40 -0.15 -3.43
N ASP A 249 -15.17 -0.48 -2.97
CA ASP A 249 -14.62 0.12 -1.75
C ASP A 249 -14.46 1.63 -1.91
N ARG A 250 -13.94 2.08 -3.05
CA ARG A 250 -13.84 3.50 -3.36
C ARG A 250 -15.20 4.19 -3.27
N GLN A 251 -16.22 3.62 -3.91
CA GLN A 251 -17.56 4.21 -3.96
C GLN A 251 -18.16 4.36 -2.55
N VAL A 252 -18.10 3.31 -1.73
CA VAL A 252 -18.65 3.38 -0.37
C VAL A 252 -17.87 4.37 0.50
N ILE A 253 -16.54 4.41 0.38
CA ILE A 253 -15.70 5.36 1.12
C ILE A 253 -16.05 6.79 0.74
N GLU A 254 -16.03 7.11 -0.57
CA GLU A 254 -16.31 8.48 -1.05
C GLU A 254 -17.72 8.93 -0.68
N THR A 255 -18.69 8.03 -0.77
CA THR A 255 -20.08 8.32 -0.41
C THR A 255 -20.21 8.60 1.09
N ARG A 256 -19.68 7.75 1.95
CA ARG A 256 -19.90 7.85 3.41
C ARG A 256 -19.03 8.90 4.09
N PHE A 257 -17.86 9.20 3.56
CA PHE A 257 -16.98 10.24 4.07
C PHE A 257 -17.14 11.59 3.36
N GLY A 258 -17.89 11.66 2.25
CA GLY A 258 -18.19 12.90 1.53
C GLY A 258 -16.96 13.57 0.93
N CYS A 259 -15.92 12.82 0.57
CA CYS A 259 -14.69 13.36 -0.01
C CYS A 259 -14.05 12.38 -0.99
N LYS A 260 -13.14 12.87 -1.84
CA LYS A 260 -12.44 12.03 -2.82
C LYS A 260 -11.38 11.14 -2.16
N VAL A 261 -11.22 9.93 -2.70
CA VAL A 261 -10.12 9.03 -2.39
C VAL A 261 -9.01 9.20 -3.41
N PHE A 262 -7.78 9.36 -2.91
CA PHE A 262 -6.54 9.37 -3.68
C PHE A 262 -5.75 8.12 -3.35
N ASP A 263 -5.51 7.29 -4.35
CA ASP A 263 -4.78 6.05 -4.14
C ASP A 263 -3.31 6.19 -4.55
N TRP A 264 -2.43 5.54 -3.79
CA TRP A 264 -1.00 5.52 -3.98
C TRP A 264 -0.50 4.09 -4.06
N TYR A 265 0.03 3.72 -5.22
CA TYR A 265 0.80 2.50 -5.38
C TYR A 265 2.29 2.81 -5.24
N GLY A 266 2.99 2.00 -4.46
CA GLY A 266 4.43 2.07 -4.30
C GLY A 266 4.98 0.82 -3.66
N LEU A 267 6.25 0.55 -3.94
CA LEU A 267 6.98 -0.62 -3.49
C LEU A 267 8.09 -0.23 -2.51
N PHE A 268 8.36 -1.09 -1.56
CA PHE A 268 9.49 -0.88 -0.63
C PHE A 268 10.84 -0.92 -1.35
N GLU A 269 10.93 -1.65 -2.45
CA GLU A 269 12.03 -1.73 -3.40
C GLU A 269 12.28 -0.40 -4.14
N ARG A 270 11.28 0.52 -4.17
CA ARG A 270 11.33 1.85 -4.79
C ARG A 270 11.63 1.84 -6.29
N VAL A 271 11.13 0.84 -6.98
CA VAL A 271 11.33 0.65 -8.42
C VAL A 271 10.16 1.14 -9.28
N ALA A 272 9.02 1.40 -8.67
CA ALA A 272 7.85 2.00 -9.33
C ALA A 272 6.97 2.73 -8.32
N ALA A 273 6.33 3.81 -8.75
CA ALA A 273 5.27 4.48 -8.02
C ALA A 273 4.19 4.98 -8.99
N ILE A 274 2.92 4.89 -8.57
CA ILE A 274 1.78 5.39 -9.31
C ILE A 274 0.94 6.21 -8.33
N GLY A 275 0.63 7.45 -8.70
CA GLY A 275 -0.17 8.37 -7.91
C GLY A 275 -1.48 8.71 -8.60
N GLN A 276 -2.54 8.92 -7.85
CA GLN A 276 -3.82 9.34 -8.40
C GLN A 276 -3.98 10.86 -8.29
N CYS A 277 -4.42 11.50 -9.36
CA CYS A 277 -4.65 12.95 -9.42
C CYS A 277 -6.09 13.33 -9.00
N GLU A 278 -6.35 14.63 -8.92
CA GLU A 278 -7.64 15.24 -8.56
C GLU A 278 -8.79 14.90 -9.52
N HIS A 279 -8.46 14.39 -10.72
CA HIS A 279 -9.44 13.89 -11.69
C HIS A 279 -9.67 12.37 -11.59
N GLY A 280 -9.12 11.72 -10.55
CA GLY A 280 -9.29 10.28 -10.33
C GLY A 280 -8.46 9.39 -11.28
N ARG A 281 -7.54 9.97 -12.09
CA ARG A 281 -6.69 9.23 -13.03
C ARG A 281 -5.37 8.83 -12.34
N TYR A 282 -4.92 7.61 -12.59
CA TYR A 282 -3.61 7.14 -12.13
C TYR A 282 -2.51 7.59 -13.08
N HIS A 283 -1.41 8.04 -12.52
CA HIS A 283 -0.22 8.48 -13.25
C HIS A 283 1.00 7.67 -12.83
N LEU A 284 1.68 7.04 -13.78
CA LEU A 284 2.96 6.38 -13.55
C LEU A 284 4.04 7.47 -13.37
N LEU A 285 4.56 7.57 -12.17
CA LEU A 285 5.52 8.63 -11.79
C LEU A 285 6.91 8.33 -12.38
N SER A 286 7.10 8.73 -13.63
CA SER A 286 8.33 8.43 -14.39
C SER A 286 9.56 9.20 -13.89
N ASP A 287 9.39 10.18 -13.00
CA ASP A 287 10.47 10.84 -12.27
C ASP A 287 10.85 10.12 -10.96
N TYR A 288 10.04 9.14 -10.54
CA TYR A 288 10.37 8.31 -9.39
C TYR A 288 11.38 7.21 -9.73
N SER A 289 11.22 6.60 -10.89
CA SER A 289 12.00 5.47 -11.40
C SER A 289 11.84 5.37 -12.91
N HIS A 290 12.76 4.68 -13.58
CA HIS A 290 12.51 4.22 -14.95
C HIS A 290 11.68 2.94 -14.90
N VAL A 291 10.56 2.90 -15.60
CA VAL A 291 9.66 1.74 -15.65
C VAL A 291 9.47 1.27 -17.08
N GLU A 292 9.83 0.02 -17.31
CA GLU A 292 9.50 -0.73 -18.52
C GLU A 292 8.18 -1.47 -18.30
N LEU A 293 7.35 -1.54 -19.31
CA LEU A 293 6.05 -2.20 -19.31
C LEU A 293 6.14 -3.46 -20.17
N LEU A 294 6.24 -4.63 -19.55
CA LEU A 294 6.33 -5.90 -20.27
C LEU A 294 4.94 -6.48 -20.50
N ALA A 295 4.58 -6.71 -21.77
CA ALA A 295 3.31 -7.31 -22.13
C ALA A 295 3.14 -8.69 -21.47
N ALA A 296 2.03 -8.87 -20.75
CA ALA A 296 1.71 -10.09 -19.98
C ALA A 296 0.41 -10.76 -20.45
N GLY A 297 -0.06 -10.42 -21.66
CA GLY A 297 -1.32 -10.90 -22.24
C GLY A 297 -2.56 -10.18 -21.71
N ASP A 298 -3.68 -10.32 -22.40
CA ASP A 298 -4.99 -9.76 -22.02
C ASP A 298 -4.98 -8.25 -21.72
N GLY A 299 -4.15 -7.47 -22.42
CA GLY A 299 -4.00 -6.03 -22.21
C GLY A 299 -3.29 -5.65 -20.90
N ARG A 300 -2.68 -6.62 -20.22
CA ARG A 300 -1.89 -6.43 -19.00
C ARG A 300 -0.43 -6.20 -19.31
N TYR A 301 0.20 -5.40 -18.45
CA TYR A 301 1.64 -5.13 -18.49
C TYR A 301 2.24 -5.34 -17.11
N GLU A 302 3.31 -6.14 -17.01
CA GLU A 302 4.11 -6.24 -15.79
C GLU A 302 5.00 -5.00 -15.65
N LEU A 303 5.01 -4.42 -14.44
CA LEU A 303 5.90 -3.33 -14.09
C LEU A 303 7.32 -3.86 -13.83
N VAL A 304 8.27 -3.40 -14.62
CA VAL A 304 9.70 -3.66 -14.42
C VAL A 304 10.40 -2.33 -14.17
N GLY A 305 11.01 -2.18 -12.98
CA GLY A 305 11.52 -0.89 -12.57
C GLY A 305 13.02 -0.83 -12.32
N THR A 306 13.62 0.31 -12.67
CA THR A 306 14.98 0.70 -12.29
C THR A 306 14.91 1.90 -11.36
N ASN A 307 15.35 1.73 -10.11
CA ASN A 307 15.18 2.78 -9.11
C ASN A 307 16.18 3.94 -9.28
N PHE A 308 15.68 5.18 -9.13
CA PHE A 308 16.50 6.39 -9.08
C PHE A 308 16.85 6.80 -7.64
N ASN A 309 16.07 6.29 -6.68
CA ASN A 309 16.00 6.81 -5.32
C ASN A 309 16.86 6.05 -4.31
N ASN A 310 17.61 5.01 -4.71
CA ASN A 310 18.42 4.23 -3.79
C ASN A 310 19.76 3.84 -4.43
N GLN A 311 20.78 4.63 -4.19
CA GLN A 311 22.13 4.40 -4.74
C GLN A 311 22.93 3.37 -3.94
N TYR A 312 22.51 3.07 -2.71
CA TYR A 312 23.17 2.07 -1.87
C TYR A 312 22.74 0.63 -2.17
N PHE A 313 21.51 0.47 -2.66
CA PHE A 313 20.94 -0.82 -3.09
C PHE A 313 20.21 -0.61 -4.42
N PRO A 314 20.93 -0.32 -5.50
CA PRO A 314 20.30 -0.05 -6.79
C PRO A 314 19.73 -1.33 -7.37
N LEU A 315 18.48 -1.24 -7.82
CA LEU A 315 17.79 -2.31 -8.53
C LEU A 315 17.57 -1.87 -9.97
N ILE A 316 18.16 -2.60 -10.91
CA ILE A 316 18.06 -2.32 -12.35
C ILE A 316 17.20 -3.42 -12.97
N ARG A 317 16.18 -3.03 -13.74
CA ARG A 317 15.23 -3.93 -14.43
C ARG A 317 14.60 -4.99 -13.51
N TYR A 318 14.17 -4.55 -12.33
CA TYR A 318 13.54 -5.44 -11.35
C TYR A 318 12.09 -5.71 -11.68
N LYS A 319 11.75 -6.98 -11.91
CA LYS A 319 10.39 -7.49 -12.10
C LYS A 319 9.62 -7.44 -10.78
N THR A 320 8.58 -6.64 -10.74
CA THR A 320 7.79 -6.46 -9.51
C THR A 320 6.82 -7.60 -9.26
N GLY A 321 6.38 -8.28 -10.32
CA GLY A 321 5.25 -9.19 -10.32
C GLY A 321 3.89 -8.48 -10.21
N ASP A 322 3.87 -7.15 -10.24
CA ASP A 322 2.65 -6.36 -10.21
C ASP A 322 2.27 -5.93 -11.64
N HIS A 323 0.97 -5.94 -11.95
CA HIS A 323 0.46 -5.68 -13.29
C HIS A 323 -0.43 -4.43 -13.33
N VAL A 324 -0.43 -3.79 -14.49
CA VAL A 324 -1.28 -2.62 -14.78
C VAL A 324 -1.96 -2.78 -16.13
N HIS A 325 -3.04 -2.03 -16.34
CA HIS A 325 -3.65 -1.80 -17.64
C HIS A 325 -3.39 -0.35 -18.05
N LEU A 326 -2.96 -0.17 -19.31
CA LEU A 326 -2.74 1.16 -19.85
C LEU A 326 -4.07 1.81 -20.22
N SER A 327 -4.14 3.11 -20.08
CA SER A 327 -5.29 3.88 -20.54
C SER A 327 -5.19 4.12 -22.05
N GLU A 328 -6.28 3.92 -22.78
CA GLU A 328 -6.40 4.31 -24.18
C GLU A 328 -6.29 5.83 -24.35
N ASN A 329 -6.74 6.59 -23.35
CA ASN A 329 -6.61 8.04 -23.34
C ASN A 329 -5.41 8.46 -22.51
N GLU A 330 -4.33 8.83 -23.16
CA GLU A 330 -3.09 9.32 -22.52
C GLU A 330 -3.22 10.73 -21.93
N ALA A 331 -4.20 11.53 -22.37
CA ALA A 331 -4.40 12.87 -21.87
C ALA A 331 -5.21 12.86 -20.58
N CYS A 332 -4.78 13.65 -19.59
CA CYS A 332 -5.51 13.87 -18.36
C CYS A 332 -5.86 15.36 -18.22
N PRO A 333 -7.09 15.73 -17.79
CA PRO A 333 -7.46 17.13 -17.54
C PRO A 333 -6.59 17.82 -16.50
N CYS A 334 -5.86 17.07 -15.65
CA CYS A 334 -4.91 17.65 -14.69
C CYS A 334 -3.71 18.35 -15.35
N GLY A 335 -3.45 18.07 -16.64
CA GLY A 335 -2.33 18.65 -17.41
C GLY A 335 -0.96 18.04 -17.11
N ARG A 336 -0.85 17.08 -16.19
CA ARG A 336 0.42 16.41 -15.89
C ARG A 336 0.86 15.52 -17.04
N VAL A 337 2.17 15.52 -17.29
CA VAL A 337 2.77 14.82 -18.45
C VAL A 337 3.12 13.35 -18.20
N PHE A 338 2.87 12.84 -17.03
CA PHE A 338 3.11 11.44 -16.68
C PHE A 338 2.17 10.49 -17.43
N PRO A 339 2.63 9.28 -17.84
CA PRO A 339 1.78 8.27 -18.48
C PRO A 339 0.55 7.94 -17.61
N VAL A 340 -0.60 7.77 -18.27
CA VAL A 340 -1.86 7.48 -17.60
C VAL A 340 -2.09 5.97 -17.55
N ILE A 341 -2.32 5.47 -16.36
CA ILE A 341 -2.69 4.09 -16.09
C ILE A 341 -4.20 4.01 -15.88
N GLU A 342 -4.86 3.04 -16.49
CA GLU A 342 -6.29 2.82 -16.30
C GLU A 342 -6.58 2.22 -14.93
N ARG A 343 -5.90 1.11 -14.63
CA ARG A 343 -6.06 0.42 -13.34
C ARG A 343 -4.78 -0.32 -12.93
N ILE A 344 -4.63 -0.50 -11.63
CA ILE A 344 -3.58 -1.30 -11.02
C ILE A 344 -4.21 -2.62 -10.60
N GLU A 345 -3.69 -3.73 -11.13
CA GLU A 345 -4.21 -5.07 -10.82
C GLU A 345 -3.50 -5.69 -9.60
N GLY A 346 -2.30 -5.20 -9.30
CA GLY A 346 -1.48 -5.70 -8.22
C GLY A 346 -0.87 -7.07 -8.53
N ARG A 347 -0.50 -7.80 -7.49
CA ARG A 347 0.03 -9.15 -7.61
C ARG A 347 -1.09 -10.15 -7.80
N ILE A 348 -0.89 -11.09 -8.71
CA ILE A 348 -1.65 -12.34 -8.72
C ILE A 348 -1.16 -13.17 -7.51
N GLY A 349 -1.59 -12.83 -6.31
CA GLY A 349 -1.01 -13.40 -5.08
C GLY A 349 -2.01 -14.04 -4.13
N ASP A 350 -3.18 -13.45 -4.00
CA ASP A 350 -4.26 -14.02 -3.21
C ASP A 350 -5.18 -14.82 -4.14
N TYR A 351 -5.19 -16.12 -3.97
CA TYR A 351 -6.04 -17.03 -4.72
C TYR A 351 -6.68 -18.05 -3.79
N LEU A 352 -7.76 -18.65 -4.28
CA LEU A 352 -8.31 -19.89 -3.75
C LEU A 352 -8.23 -20.96 -4.82
N VAL A 353 -8.24 -22.21 -4.41
CA VAL A 353 -8.25 -23.37 -5.29
C VAL A 353 -9.70 -23.73 -5.55
N GLY A 354 -10.12 -23.64 -6.80
CA GLY A 354 -11.45 -24.09 -7.23
C GLY A 354 -11.59 -25.62 -7.25
N GLU A 355 -12.80 -26.08 -7.54
CA GLU A 355 -13.11 -27.52 -7.52
C GLU A 355 -12.25 -28.34 -8.51
N ASP A 356 -11.88 -27.76 -9.66
CA ASP A 356 -11.03 -28.41 -10.67
C ASP A 356 -9.52 -28.23 -10.41
N GLY A 357 -9.15 -27.68 -9.23
CA GLY A 357 -7.76 -27.43 -8.85
C GLY A 357 -7.17 -26.14 -9.43
N GLN A 358 -7.91 -25.36 -10.19
CA GLN A 358 -7.49 -24.08 -10.78
C GLN A 358 -7.34 -22.98 -9.70
N LYS A 359 -6.37 -22.09 -9.92
CA LYS A 359 -6.20 -20.88 -9.08
C LYS A 359 -7.23 -19.81 -9.49
N VAL A 360 -8.11 -19.46 -8.57
CA VAL A 360 -9.11 -18.43 -8.75
C VAL A 360 -8.69 -17.16 -8.02
N HIS A 361 -8.45 -16.14 -8.79
CA HIS A 361 -8.14 -14.79 -8.33
C HIS A 361 -9.39 -13.90 -8.39
N ILE A 362 -9.28 -12.63 -7.94
CA ILE A 362 -10.38 -11.65 -8.00
C ILE A 362 -11.60 -12.11 -7.21
N LEU A 363 -11.42 -12.17 -5.89
CA LEU A 363 -12.44 -12.66 -4.96
C LEU A 363 -13.39 -11.56 -4.45
N ASN A 364 -13.08 -10.31 -4.74
CA ASN A 364 -13.82 -9.13 -4.28
C ASN A 364 -15.28 -9.06 -4.81
N HIS A 365 -15.58 -9.77 -5.90
CA HIS A 365 -16.95 -9.84 -6.42
C HIS A 365 -17.87 -10.78 -5.66
N ILE A 366 -17.31 -11.69 -4.85
CA ILE A 366 -18.10 -12.70 -4.13
C ILE A 366 -19.04 -12.05 -3.10
N PRO A 367 -18.60 -11.12 -2.22
CA PRO A 367 -19.48 -10.47 -1.25
C PRO A 367 -20.34 -9.35 -1.84
N LYS A 368 -20.20 -9.06 -3.14
CA LYS A 368 -20.89 -7.93 -3.77
C LYS A 368 -22.41 -8.08 -3.72
N GLY A 369 -23.09 -7.00 -3.29
CA GLY A 369 -24.54 -6.94 -3.22
C GLY A 369 -25.17 -7.67 -2.03
N ILE A 370 -24.35 -8.16 -1.07
CA ILE A 370 -24.83 -8.78 0.15
C ILE A 370 -24.84 -7.74 1.27
N ALA A 371 -26.04 -7.50 1.82
CA ALA A 371 -26.21 -6.54 2.90
C ALA A 371 -25.52 -6.99 4.20
N GLY A 372 -25.07 -6.03 4.99
CA GLY A 372 -24.54 -6.25 6.33
C GLY A 372 -23.08 -6.74 6.38
N ILE A 373 -22.38 -6.96 5.26
CA ILE A 373 -20.97 -7.32 5.25
C ILE A 373 -20.12 -6.04 5.34
N MET A 374 -19.39 -5.88 6.45
CA MET A 374 -18.42 -4.79 6.62
C MET A 374 -17.05 -5.15 6.06
N ALA A 375 -16.63 -6.41 6.25
CA ALA A 375 -15.40 -6.95 5.68
C ALA A 375 -15.49 -8.49 5.60
N CYS A 376 -14.82 -9.10 4.62
CA CYS A 376 -14.71 -10.56 4.55
C CYS A 376 -13.31 -11.01 4.14
N GLN A 377 -12.97 -12.24 4.54
CA GLN A 377 -11.72 -12.90 4.25
C GLN A 377 -11.97 -14.39 4.01
N PHE A 378 -11.41 -14.90 2.93
CA PHE A 378 -11.55 -16.32 2.57
C PHE A 378 -10.34 -17.09 3.08
N VAL A 379 -10.59 -18.20 3.77
CA VAL A 379 -9.55 -19.09 4.31
C VAL A 379 -9.74 -20.48 3.72
N GLN A 380 -8.70 -21.01 3.10
CA GLN A 380 -8.69 -22.34 2.51
C GLN A 380 -7.44 -23.09 2.94
N SER A 381 -7.59 -24.03 3.86
CA SER A 381 -6.50 -24.85 4.36
C SER A 381 -6.48 -26.24 3.71
N GLU A 382 -7.63 -26.71 3.23
CA GLU A 382 -7.83 -28.00 2.62
C GLU A 382 -8.60 -27.87 1.29
N ARG A 383 -8.33 -28.78 0.34
CA ARG A 383 -9.10 -28.84 -0.89
C ARG A 383 -10.57 -29.16 -0.58
N GLY A 384 -11.47 -28.52 -1.30
CA GLY A 384 -12.90 -28.74 -1.15
C GLY A 384 -13.56 -27.99 0.01
N GLN A 385 -12.78 -27.33 0.89
CA GLN A 385 -13.31 -26.60 2.04
C GLN A 385 -12.88 -25.14 2.03
N ILE A 386 -13.82 -24.23 2.25
CA ILE A 386 -13.56 -22.78 2.35
C ILE A 386 -14.29 -22.24 3.57
N VAL A 387 -13.58 -21.52 4.42
CA VAL A 387 -14.16 -20.74 5.51
C VAL A 387 -14.19 -19.27 5.10
N VAL A 388 -15.36 -18.66 5.09
CA VAL A 388 -15.50 -17.21 4.84
C VAL A 388 -15.67 -16.53 6.19
N LYS A 389 -14.62 -15.84 6.65
CA LYS A 389 -14.67 -15.01 7.85
C LYS A 389 -15.32 -13.68 7.51
N VAL A 390 -16.32 -13.28 8.27
CA VAL A 390 -17.11 -12.08 7.99
C VAL A 390 -17.18 -11.19 9.23
N VAL A 391 -16.82 -9.93 9.09
CA VAL A 391 -17.21 -8.88 10.03
C VAL A 391 -18.53 -8.33 9.54
N ALA A 392 -19.59 -8.53 10.30
CA ALA A 392 -20.95 -8.25 9.85
C ALA A 392 -21.70 -7.36 10.83
N ASP A 393 -22.70 -6.67 10.29
CA ASP A 393 -23.81 -6.11 11.04
C ASP A 393 -24.81 -7.22 11.37
N ALA A 394 -25.05 -7.45 12.65
CA ALA A 394 -25.88 -8.57 13.12
C ALA A 394 -27.36 -8.45 12.72
N GLU A 395 -27.86 -7.23 12.48
CA GLU A 395 -29.26 -7.01 12.09
C GLU A 395 -29.48 -7.21 10.58
N GLN A 396 -28.46 -6.88 9.77
CA GLN A 396 -28.56 -6.92 8.32
C GLN A 396 -28.02 -8.23 7.70
N PHE A 397 -27.01 -8.86 8.32
CA PHE A 397 -26.39 -10.09 7.82
C PHE A 397 -27.10 -11.33 8.40
N ASN A 398 -28.32 -11.58 7.96
CA ASN A 398 -29.14 -12.69 8.41
C ASN A 398 -28.84 -13.99 7.62
N GLN A 399 -29.64 -15.04 7.85
CA GLN A 399 -29.46 -16.35 7.20
C GLN A 399 -29.60 -16.32 5.67
N GLU A 400 -30.39 -15.40 5.11
CA GLU A 400 -30.55 -15.26 3.67
C GLU A 400 -29.26 -14.70 3.03
N GLN A 401 -28.66 -13.66 3.62
CA GLN A 401 -27.39 -13.11 3.20
C GLN A 401 -26.25 -14.11 3.32
N GLN A 402 -26.27 -14.95 4.37
CA GLN A 402 -25.28 -16.02 4.52
C GLN A 402 -25.41 -17.06 3.39
N LYS A 403 -26.65 -17.50 3.08
CA LYS A 403 -26.89 -18.41 1.94
C LYS A 403 -26.45 -17.80 0.62
N GLN A 404 -26.71 -16.51 0.42
CA GLN A 404 -26.28 -15.79 -0.78
C GLN A 404 -24.75 -15.76 -0.90
N LEU A 405 -24.05 -15.51 0.21
CA LEU A 405 -22.57 -15.50 0.23
C LEU A 405 -21.98 -16.88 -0.09
N ILE A 406 -22.58 -17.94 0.45
CA ILE A 406 -22.20 -19.32 0.13
C ILE A 406 -22.42 -19.59 -1.36
N SER A 407 -23.61 -19.26 -1.88
CA SER A 407 -23.95 -19.45 -3.30
C SER A 407 -23.00 -18.69 -4.23
N ASN A 408 -22.70 -17.41 -3.94
CA ASN A 408 -21.76 -16.62 -4.72
C ASN A 408 -20.34 -17.21 -4.69
N THR A 409 -19.93 -17.75 -3.52
CA THR A 409 -18.62 -18.40 -3.37
C THR A 409 -18.55 -19.66 -4.23
N GLN A 410 -19.59 -20.50 -4.16
CA GLN A 410 -19.70 -21.72 -4.96
C GLN A 410 -19.81 -21.43 -6.46
N ALA A 411 -20.57 -20.43 -6.86
CA ALA A 411 -20.68 -20.02 -8.27
C ALA A 411 -19.32 -19.57 -8.85
N ARG A 412 -18.42 -19.03 -8.01
CA ARG A 412 -17.11 -18.57 -8.45
C ARG A 412 -16.03 -19.64 -8.43
N LEU A 413 -16.10 -20.55 -7.47
CA LEU A 413 -15.02 -21.49 -7.15
C LEU A 413 -15.36 -22.95 -7.48
N GLY A 414 -16.64 -23.27 -7.56
CA GLY A 414 -17.16 -24.61 -7.86
C GLY A 414 -18.27 -25.02 -6.89
N SER A 415 -19.30 -25.66 -7.42
CA SER A 415 -20.51 -26.01 -6.69
C SER A 415 -20.33 -27.15 -5.68
N SER A 416 -19.31 -27.97 -5.86
CA SER A 416 -18.98 -29.08 -4.97
C SER A 416 -18.25 -28.66 -3.69
N LEU A 417 -17.81 -27.39 -3.60
CA LEU A 417 -17.04 -26.90 -2.45
C LEU A 417 -17.92 -26.73 -1.21
N ASN A 418 -17.43 -27.21 -0.09
CA ASN A 418 -18.03 -26.96 1.21
C ASN A 418 -17.64 -25.57 1.71
N VAL A 419 -18.59 -24.64 1.75
CA VAL A 419 -18.37 -23.26 2.17
C VAL A 419 -19.06 -23.04 3.51
N THR A 420 -18.30 -22.62 4.51
CA THR A 420 -18.82 -22.25 5.84
C THR A 420 -18.56 -20.77 6.12
N ILE A 421 -19.44 -20.17 6.91
CA ILE A 421 -19.33 -18.78 7.33
C ILE A 421 -18.97 -18.73 8.81
N ASP A 422 -17.95 -17.93 9.12
CA ASP A 422 -17.51 -17.64 10.49
C ASP A 422 -17.66 -16.12 10.74
N ILE A 423 -18.63 -15.75 11.58
CA ILE A 423 -18.84 -14.34 11.93
C ILE A 423 -17.86 -13.97 13.05
N VAL A 424 -16.96 -13.06 12.74
CA VAL A 424 -15.86 -12.66 13.62
C VAL A 424 -15.92 -11.16 13.95
N PRO A 425 -15.44 -10.74 15.11
CA PRO A 425 -15.39 -9.32 15.48
C PRO A 425 -14.37 -8.52 14.65
N ALA A 426 -13.33 -9.19 14.15
CA ALA A 426 -12.30 -8.59 13.28
C ALA A 426 -11.65 -9.67 12.41
N LEU A 427 -11.16 -9.28 11.23
CA LEU A 427 -10.42 -10.15 10.32
C LEU A 427 -8.95 -10.27 10.75
N GLU A 428 -8.32 -11.39 10.37
CA GLU A 428 -6.90 -11.60 10.58
C GLU A 428 -6.07 -10.64 9.73
N ARG A 429 -5.07 -10.05 10.38
CA ARG A 429 -4.14 -9.12 9.74
C ARG A 429 -2.73 -9.71 9.72
N THR A 430 -1.98 -9.36 8.68
CA THR A 430 -0.54 -9.63 8.63
C THR A 430 0.18 -8.87 9.73
N ALA A 431 1.45 -9.21 10.00
CA ALA A 431 2.29 -8.48 10.94
C ALA A 431 2.40 -6.97 10.63
N ASN A 432 2.17 -6.58 9.37
CA ASN A 432 2.13 -5.18 8.92
C ASN A 432 0.71 -4.58 8.91
N GLY A 433 -0.26 -5.23 9.55
CA GLY A 433 -1.62 -4.74 9.73
C GLY A 433 -2.53 -4.81 8.49
N LYS A 434 -2.07 -5.41 7.39
CA LYS A 434 -2.87 -5.56 6.15
C LYS A 434 -3.82 -6.74 6.26
N ILE A 435 -5.00 -6.63 5.64
CA ILE A 435 -5.91 -7.74 5.43
C ILE A 435 -5.58 -8.39 4.08
N ARG A 436 -5.34 -9.71 4.08
CA ARG A 436 -5.33 -10.51 2.86
C ARG A 436 -6.76 -10.91 2.53
N GLN A 437 -7.15 -10.76 1.28
CA GLN A 437 -8.49 -11.16 0.84
C GLN A 437 -8.66 -12.68 0.89
N ALA A 438 -7.61 -13.43 0.53
CA ALA A 438 -7.58 -14.88 0.68
C ALA A 438 -6.32 -15.35 1.42
N ILE A 439 -6.49 -16.36 2.25
CA ILE A 439 -5.42 -17.11 2.90
C ILE A 439 -5.57 -18.56 2.41
N CYS A 440 -4.79 -18.95 1.40
CA CYS A 440 -4.70 -20.31 0.92
C CYS A 440 -3.39 -20.93 1.40
N THR A 441 -3.46 -22.04 2.13
CA THR A 441 -2.29 -22.77 2.63
C THR A 441 -2.10 -24.12 1.95
N ILE A 442 -2.90 -24.42 0.92
CA ILE A 442 -2.77 -25.65 0.13
C ILE A 442 -1.42 -25.63 -0.59
N LYS A 443 -0.63 -26.67 -0.36
CA LYS A 443 0.61 -26.95 -1.10
C LYS A 443 0.24 -27.81 -2.31
N ASP A 444 0.97 -27.68 -3.41
CA ASP A 444 0.77 -28.43 -4.66
C ASP A 444 -0.50 -28.04 -5.44
N VAL A 445 -0.57 -26.77 -5.79
CA VAL A 445 -1.55 -26.27 -6.77
C VAL A 445 -0.85 -26.22 -8.13
N LEU A 446 -1.43 -26.92 -9.12
CA LEU A 446 -0.96 -27.01 -10.52
C LEU A 446 -0.81 -25.63 -11.16
#